data_9360e9dce8d07ea50979d862d96850b0
#
_entry.id   9360e9dce8d07ea50979d862d96850b0
#
_cell.length_a   1.000
_cell.length_b   1.000
_cell.length_c   1.000
_cell.angle_alpha   90.00
_cell.angle_beta   90.00
_cell.angle_gamma   90.00
#
_symmetry.space_group_name_H-M   'P 1'
#
loop_
_entity.id
_entity.type
_entity.pdbx_description
1 polymer ?
#
loop_
_entity_poly.entity_id
_entity_poly.type
_entity_poly.pdbx_seq_one_letter_code
_entity_poly.pdbx_strand_id
1 'polypeptide(L)'
;LGQLIWLKKTQPLLKMIKSLVFGAAAGALALAPLCATAGPYLNPEFNGATVGDDYLGGALNLDIGYEGGQGAYSYFVQGGPAILMPNGSENEVEFAGKFGGSVAVAENVSVYGELSGVTGDDFSWGSKLGLKYGF
;
A
#
# COMPACT_ATOMS: atom_id res chain seq x y z
N LEU A 1 -6.65 -27.18 -20.84
CA LEU A 1 -5.26 -26.76 -21.17
C LEU A 1 -5.17 -25.25 -21.38
N GLY A 2 -6.11 -24.62 -22.11
CA GLY A 2 -6.11 -23.16 -22.31
C GLY A 2 -6.35 -22.36 -21.05
N GLN A 3 -7.17 -22.86 -20.13
CA GLN A 3 -7.45 -22.18 -18.84
C GLN A 3 -6.26 -22.19 -17.90
N LEU A 4 -5.46 -23.27 -17.89
CA LEU A 4 -4.27 -23.37 -17.07
C LEU A 4 -3.15 -22.42 -17.53
N ILE A 5 -3.02 -22.24 -18.84
CA ILE A 5 -2.04 -21.32 -19.43
C ILE A 5 -2.44 -19.86 -19.11
N TRP A 6 -3.73 -19.55 -19.16
CA TRP A 6 -4.25 -18.23 -18.84
C TRP A 6 -4.02 -17.87 -17.37
N LEU A 7 -4.33 -18.80 -16.44
CA LEU A 7 -4.09 -18.63 -15.02
C LEU A 7 -2.61 -18.38 -14.70
N LYS A 8 -1.70 -19.09 -15.38
CA LYS A 8 -0.26 -18.88 -15.20
C LYS A 8 0.23 -17.52 -15.69
N LYS A 9 -0.42 -16.96 -16.72
CA LYS A 9 -0.06 -15.62 -17.23
C LYS A 9 -0.53 -14.50 -16.32
N THR A 10 -1.66 -14.65 -15.63
CA THR A 10 -2.23 -13.61 -14.77
C THR A 10 -1.63 -13.57 -13.38
N GLN A 11 -1.12 -14.69 -12.88
CA GLN A 11 -0.55 -14.78 -11.52
C GLN A 11 0.64 -13.84 -11.28
N PRO A 12 1.65 -13.76 -12.17
CA PRO A 12 2.74 -12.80 -11.97
C PRO A 12 2.28 -11.35 -12.03
N LEU A 13 1.30 -11.03 -12.88
CA LEU A 13 0.75 -9.70 -13.02
C LEU A 13 0.03 -9.25 -11.75
N LEU A 14 -0.80 -10.13 -11.17
CA LEU A 14 -1.48 -9.86 -9.90
C LEU A 14 -0.50 -9.64 -8.75
N LYS A 15 0.58 -10.42 -8.69
CA LYS A 15 1.63 -10.25 -7.68
C LYS A 15 2.31 -8.90 -7.80
N MET A 16 2.59 -8.44 -9.02
CA MET A 16 3.19 -7.13 -9.26
C MET A 16 2.28 -6.00 -8.84
N ILE A 17 0.99 -6.09 -9.14
CA ILE A 17 0.00 -5.08 -8.74
C ILE A 17 -0.13 -5.03 -7.22
N LYS A 18 -0.16 -6.17 -6.54
CA LYS A 18 -0.17 -6.23 -5.08
C LYS A 18 1.08 -5.59 -4.47
N SER A 19 2.26 -5.79 -5.07
CA SER A 19 3.49 -5.15 -4.64
C SER A 19 3.42 -3.62 -4.77
N LEU A 20 2.74 -3.10 -5.78
CA LEU A 20 2.53 -1.67 -5.95
C LEU A 20 1.63 -1.08 -4.87
N VAL A 21 0.58 -1.80 -4.46
CA VAL A 21 -0.26 -1.39 -3.34
C VAL A 21 0.59 -1.19 -2.08
N PHE A 22 1.54 -2.08 -1.83
CA PHE A 22 2.46 -1.94 -0.71
C PHE A 22 3.41 -0.76 -0.89
N GLY A 23 3.91 -0.52 -2.11
CA GLY A 23 4.87 0.56 -2.39
C GLY A 23 4.31 1.96 -2.20
N ALA A 24 3.10 2.20 -2.66
CA ALA A 24 2.46 3.52 -2.60
C ALA A 24 2.16 3.98 -1.18
N ALA A 25 1.87 3.06 -0.28
CA ALA A 25 1.58 3.37 1.11
C ALA A 25 2.73 4.08 1.83
N ALA A 26 3.96 3.72 1.52
CA ALA A 26 5.11 4.34 2.16
C ALA A 26 5.37 5.76 1.65
N GLY A 27 5.05 6.02 0.39
CA GLY A 27 5.09 7.38 -0.15
C GLY A 27 4.12 8.31 0.58
N ALA A 28 2.91 7.83 0.82
CA ALA A 28 1.90 8.60 1.55
C ALA A 28 2.33 8.90 3.00
N LEU A 29 2.90 7.92 3.69
CA LEU A 29 3.39 8.12 5.06
C LEU A 29 4.54 9.13 5.12
N ALA A 30 5.46 9.09 4.16
CA ALA A 30 6.61 10.00 4.10
C ALA A 30 6.20 11.44 3.77
N LEU A 31 5.10 11.63 3.06
CA LEU A 31 4.58 12.94 2.67
C LEU A 31 3.54 13.49 3.65
N ALA A 32 3.02 12.66 4.55
CA ALA A 32 2.04 13.09 5.53
C ALA A 32 2.65 14.16 6.45
N PRO A 33 2.02 15.33 6.57
CA PRO A 33 2.50 16.33 7.51
C PRO A 33 2.38 15.79 8.94
N LEU A 34 3.35 16.13 9.76
CA LEU A 34 3.42 15.70 11.16
C LEU A 34 2.34 16.32 12.05
N CYS A 35 1.39 17.01 11.47
CA CYS A 35 0.22 17.56 12.17
C CYS A 35 -0.82 16.48 12.34
N ALA A 36 -0.68 15.72 13.37
CA ALA A 36 -1.71 14.74 13.65
C ALA A 36 -2.77 15.31 14.57
N THR A 37 -3.83 15.79 14.01
CA THR A 37 -5.09 15.64 14.68
C THR A 37 -5.46 14.17 14.58
N ALA A 38 -5.48 13.47 15.73
CA ALA A 38 -5.94 12.10 15.77
C ALA A 38 -7.38 12.01 15.24
N GLY A 39 -7.62 11.09 14.33
CA GLY A 39 -8.96 10.95 13.79
C GLY A 39 -9.09 9.95 12.66
N PRO A 40 -10.34 9.61 12.31
CA PRO A 40 -10.63 8.78 11.16
C PRO A 40 -10.39 9.53 9.85
N TYR A 41 -10.05 8.78 8.80
CA TYR A 41 -9.86 9.33 7.48
C TYR A 41 -10.30 8.35 6.40
N LEU A 42 -10.54 8.88 5.20
CA LEU A 42 -10.76 8.10 3.99
C LEU A 42 -9.58 8.31 3.06
N ASN A 43 -9.11 7.23 2.46
CA ASN A 43 -7.96 7.29 1.56
C ASN A 43 -8.25 6.52 0.27
N PRO A 44 -8.91 7.12 -0.71
CA PRO A 44 -8.96 6.53 -2.04
C PRO A 44 -7.61 6.70 -2.72
N GLU A 45 -7.09 5.63 -3.29
CA GLU A 45 -5.74 5.62 -3.84
C GLU A 45 -5.71 4.75 -5.10
N PHE A 46 -5.12 5.27 -6.16
CA PHE A 46 -4.91 4.52 -7.39
C PHE A 46 -3.41 4.33 -7.62
N ASN A 47 -3.02 3.09 -7.91
CA ASN A 47 -1.64 2.71 -8.19
C ASN A 47 -1.59 2.02 -9.55
N GLY A 48 -0.83 2.56 -10.47
CA GLY A 48 -0.62 1.95 -11.78
C GLY A 48 0.82 1.49 -11.96
N ALA A 49 1.02 0.50 -12.81
CA ALA A 49 2.34 -0.03 -13.13
C ALA A 49 2.57 -0.05 -14.62
N THR A 50 3.76 0.39 -15.00
CA THR A 50 4.23 0.34 -16.38
C THR A 50 5.68 -0.12 -16.37
N VAL A 51 6.04 -1.02 -17.29
CA VAL A 51 7.42 -1.46 -17.49
C VAL A 51 7.78 -1.19 -18.95
N GLY A 52 8.74 -0.30 -19.16
CA GLY A 52 9.02 0.21 -20.49
C GLY A 52 7.79 0.92 -21.06
N ASP A 53 7.32 0.45 -22.21
CA ASP A 53 6.11 0.96 -22.86
C ASP A 53 4.86 0.11 -22.52
N ASP A 54 5.01 -0.92 -21.71
CA ASP A 54 3.93 -1.87 -21.39
C ASP A 54 3.22 -1.50 -20.09
N TYR A 55 1.94 -1.17 -20.20
CA TYR A 55 1.08 -0.97 -19.05
C TYR A 55 0.63 -2.32 -18.47
N LEU A 56 1.00 -2.58 -17.24
CA LEU A 56 0.72 -3.85 -16.57
C LEU A 56 -0.65 -3.90 -15.90
N GLY A 57 -1.19 -2.76 -15.53
CA GLY A 57 -2.45 -2.67 -14.81
C GLY A 57 -2.38 -1.72 -13.64
N GLY A 58 -3.42 -1.71 -12.84
CA GLY A 58 -3.51 -0.84 -11.68
C GLY A 58 -4.30 -1.45 -10.54
N ALA A 59 -4.34 -0.75 -9.44
CA ALA A 59 -5.14 -1.09 -8.28
C ALA A 59 -5.81 0.17 -7.74
N LEU A 60 -7.10 0.08 -7.47
CA LEU A 60 -7.85 1.13 -6.79
C LEU A 60 -8.16 0.66 -5.38
N ASN A 61 -7.65 1.35 -4.39
CA ASN A 61 -7.91 1.08 -2.97
C ASN A 61 -8.88 2.12 -2.43
N LEU A 62 -9.85 1.65 -1.68
CA LEU A 62 -10.81 2.51 -0.98
C LEU A 62 -10.68 2.21 0.51
N ASP A 63 -9.74 2.87 1.16
CA ASP A 63 -9.40 2.59 2.55
C ASP A 63 -10.08 3.54 3.51
N ILE A 64 -10.53 2.98 4.62
CA ILE A 64 -10.92 3.73 5.81
C ILE A 64 -9.82 3.51 6.83
N GLY A 65 -9.38 4.58 7.46
CA GLY A 65 -8.31 4.48 8.43
C GLY A 65 -8.51 5.38 9.63
N TYR A 66 -7.61 5.20 10.57
CA TYR A 66 -7.48 6.04 11.74
C TYR A 66 -6.00 6.34 11.94
N GLU A 67 -5.71 7.59 12.17
CA GLU A 67 -4.35 8.02 12.45
C GLU A 67 -4.30 8.84 13.74
N GLY A 68 -3.15 8.81 14.37
CA GLY A 68 -2.94 9.54 15.60
C GLY A 68 -1.46 9.67 15.91
N GLY A 69 -1.19 10.35 16.99
CA GLY A 69 0.17 10.51 17.44
C GLY A 69 0.24 11.54 18.56
N GLN A 70 1.36 11.56 19.23
CA GLN A 70 1.61 12.52 20.29
C GLN A 70 3.11 12.77 20.39
N GLY A 71 3.51 14.04 20.27
CA GLY A 71 4.92 14.40 20.39
C GLY A 71 5.79 13.76 19.31
N ALA A 72 6.67 12.86 19.73
CA ALA A 72 7.67 12.27 18.83
C ALA A 72 7.18 11.09 18.01
N TYR A 73 5.97 10.55 18.26
CA TYR A 73 5.49 9.38 17.54
C TYR A 73 4.16 9.64 16.84
N SER A 74 3.97 8.92 15.75
CA SER A 74 2.71 8.88 15.02
C SER A 74 2.41 7.44 14.59
N TYR A 75 1.13 7.14 14.39
CA TYR A 75 0.69 5.82 13.96
C TYR A 75 -0.54 5.95 13.07
N PHE A 76 -0.75 4.92 12.26
CA PHE A 76 -1.97 4.80 11.46
C PHE A 76 -2.34 3.34 11.28
N VAL A 77 -3.62 3.12 11.04
CA VAL A 77 -4.17 1.83 10.61
C VAL A 77 -5.24 2.11 9.57
N GLN A 78 -5.22 1.38 8.48
CA GLN A 78 -6.24 1.52 7.44
C GLN A 78 -6.52 0.20 6.75
N GLY A 79 -7.70 0.10 6.14
CA GLY A 79 -8.09 -1.06 5.39
C GLY A 79 -9.36 -0.82 4.60
N GLY A 80 -9.55 -1.63 3.56
CA GLY A 80 -10.71 -1.54 2.71
C GLY A 80 -10.60 -2.41 1.47
N PRO A 81 -11.59 -2.33 0.56
CA PRO A 81 -11.56 -3.06 -0.68
C PRO A 81 -10.47 -2.53 -1.63
N ALA A 82 -9.82 -3.46 -2.31
CA ALA A 82 -8.85 -3.18 -3.35
C ALA A 82 -9.34 -3.81 -4.65
N ILE A 83 -9.52 -3.00 -5.68
CA ILE A 83 -9.92 -3.45 -6.99
C ILE A 83 -8.66 -3.58 -7.85
N LEU A 84 -8.28 -4.82 -8.13
CA LEU A 84 -7.12 -5.13 -8.95
C LEU A 84 -7.54 -5.15 -10.41
N MET A 85 -6.91 -4.36 -11.23
CA MET A 85 -7.24 -4.17 -12.65
C MET A 85 -6.03 -4.54 -13.52
N PRO A 86 -5.73 -5.85 -13.69
CA PRO A 86 -4.63 -6.25 -14.55
C PRO A 86 -4.95 -5.95 -16.01
N ASN A 87 -3.94 -5.51 -16.76
CA ASN A 87 -4.10 -5.24 -18.18
C ASN A 87 -4.33 -6.54 -18.94
N GLY A 88 -5.45 -6.61 -19.67
CA GLY A 88 -5.82 -7.78 -20.45
C GLY A 88 -6.44 -8.93 -19.68
N SER A 89 -6.77 -8.74 -18.42
CA SER A 89 -7.41 -9.73 -17.56
C SER A 89 -8.61 -9.13 -16.84
N GLU A 90 -9.44 -10.00 -16.25
CA GLU A 90 -10.60 -9.55 -15.48
C GLU A 90 -10.17 -8.87 -14.19
N ASN A 91 -10.96 -7.90 -13.76
CA ASN A 91 -10.76 -7.23 -12.49
C ASN A 91 -11.05 -8.18 -11.33
N GLU A 92 -10.30 -8.04 -10.26
CA GLU A 92 -10.49 -8.79 -9.03
C GLU A 92 -10.71 -7.83 -7.86
N VAL A 93 -11.61 -8.19 -6.96
CA VAL A 93 -11.82 -7.43 -5.72
C VAL A 93 -11.23 -8.23 -4.57
N GLU A 94 -10.32 -7.60 -3.85
CA GLU A 94 -9.67 -8.14 -2.67
C GLU A 94 -9.84 -7.16 -1.50
N PHE A 95 -9.42 -7.58 -0.30
CA PHE A 95 -9.33 -6.67 0.83
C PHE A 95 -7.86 -6.44 1.15
N ALA A 96 -7.52 -5.17 1.39
CA ALA A 96 -6.17 -4.77 1.76
C ALA A 96 -6.21 -4.03 3.08
N GLY A 97 -5.13 -4.14 3.82
CA GLY A 97 -4.99 -3.41 5.09
C GLY A 97 -3.54 -3.12 5.36
N LYS A 98 -3.30 -2.07 6.10
CA LYS A 98 -1.96 -1.70 6.52
C LYS A 98 -1.99 -0.92 7.82
N PHE A 99 -0.92 -1.04 8.57
CA PHE A 99 -0.70 -0.22 9.75
C PHE A 99 0.77 0.12 9.86
N GLY A 100 1.06 1.23 10.47
CA GLY A 100 2.43 1.66 10.62
C GLY A 100 2.56 2.82 11.59
N GLY A 101 3.77 3.31 11.69
CA GLY A 101 4.06 4.44 12.53
C GLY A 101 5.46 4.96 12.34
N SER A 102 5.73 6.07 12.96
CA SER A 102 7.05 6.68 12.98
C SER A 102 7.38 7.26 14.34
N VAL A 103 8.67 7.29 14.64
CA VAL A 103 9.20 7.86 15.88
C VAL A 103 10.36 8.79 15.53
N ALA A 104 10.28 10.03 15.99
CA ALA A 104 11.40 10.97 15.89
C ALA A 104 12.45 10.59 16.93
N VAL A 105 13.66 10.30 16.48
CA VAL A 105 14.80 9.93 17.33
C VAL A 105 15.78 11.08 17.51
N ALA A 106 15.66 12.12 16.69
CA ALA A 106 16.40 13.39 16.78
C ALA A 106 15.55 14.48 16.09
N GLU A 107 15.97 15.73 16.17
CA GLU A 107 15.21 16.86 15.60
C GLU A 107 14.87 16.67 14.13
N ASN A 108 15.77 16.06 13.38
CA ASN A 108 15.64 15.91 11.93
C ASN A 108 15.73 14.46 11.47
N VAL A 109 15.67 13.50 12.38
CA VAL A 109 15.75 12.06 12.06
C VAL A 109 14.54 11.33 12.63
N SER A 110 13.87 10.57 11.78
CA SER A 110 12.75 9.73 12.18
C SER A 110 12.94 8.31 11.67
N VAL A 111 12.50 7.35 12.47
CA VAL A 111 12.41 5.94 12.07
C VAL A 111 10.95 5.61 11.83
N TYR A 112 10.64 4.94 10.73
CA TYR A 112 9.27 4.56 10.40
C TYR A 112 9.19 3.11 9.99
N GLY A 113 8.03 2.51 10.20
CA GLY A 113 7.75 1.15 9.81
C GLY A 113 6.31 0.97 9.40
N GLU A 114 6.07 -0.03 8.55
CA GLU A 114 4.75 -0.34 8.04
C GLU A 114 4.62 -1.83 7.77
N LEU A 115 3.47 -2.40 8.11
CA LEU A 115 3.07 -3.75 7.74
C LEU A 115 1.77 -3.66 6.95
N SER A 116 1.69 -4.43 5.88
CA SER A 116 0.54 -4.44 4.99
C SER A 116 0.19 -5.86 4.54
N GLY A 117 -1.06 -6.06 4.19
CA GLY A 117 -1.55 -7.35 3.72
C GLY A 117 -2.67 -7.19 2.71
N VAL A 118 -2.75 -8.13 1.79
CA VAL A 118 -3.82 -8.22 0.78
C VAL A 118 -4.31 -9.66 0.73
N THR A 119 -5.64 -9.82 0.77
CA THR A 119 -6.27 -11.13 0.63
C THR A 119 -6.18 -11.62 -0.82
N GLY A 120 -6.49 -12.88 -1.03
CA GLY A 120 -6.48 -13.52 -2.34
C GLY A 120 -6.45 -15.02 -2.14
N ASP A 121 -6.17 -15.79 -3.18
CA ASP A 121 -5.98 -17.23 -3.08
C ASP A 121 -4.86 -17.54 -2.06
N ASP A 122 -3.80 -16.75 -2.13
CA ASP A 122 -2.75 -16.72 -1.11
C ASP A 122 -2.72 -15.34 -0.48
N PHE A 123 -2.69 -15.29 0.84
CA PHE A 123 -2.54 -14.03 1.56
C PHE A 123 -1.14 -13.44 1.29
N SER A 124 -1.11 -12.24 0.76
CA SER A 124 0.13 -11.51 0.49
C SER A 124 0.36 -10.46 1.57
N TRP A 125 1.56 -10.40 2.09
CA TRP A 125 1.88 -9.38 3.08
C TRP A 125 3.25 -8.78 2.79
N GLY A 126 3.44 -7.57 3.29
CA GLY A 126 4.67 -6.83 3.09
C GLY A 126 5.04 -6.05 4.32
N SER A 127 6.30 -5.72 4.41
CA SER A 127 6.83 -4.90 5.49
C SER A 127 7.75 -3.83 4.94
N LYS A 128 7.84 -2.74 5.66
CA LYS A 128 8.71 -1.63 5.30
C LYS A 128 9.31 -1.05 6.57
N LEU A 129 10.60 -0.76 6.52
CA LEU A 129 11.30 -0.10 7.61
C LEU A 129 12.25 0.92 6.99
N GLY A 130 12.25 2.11 7.51
CA GLY A 130 13.07 3.16 6.94
C GLY A 130 13.48 4.21 7.95
N LEU A 131 14.41 5.01 7.52
CA LEU A 131 14.92 6.14 8.27
C LEU A 131 14.82 7.37 7.38
N LYS A 132 14.24 8.43 7.91
CA LYS A 132 14.05 9.70 7.19
C LYS A 132 14.90 10.77 7.86
N TYR A 133 15.73 11.42 7.05
CA TYR A 133 16.53 12.56 7.48
C TYR A 133 16.02 13.81 6.78
N GLY A 134 15.68 14.84 7.58
CA GLY A 134 15.24 16.13 7.06
C GLY A 134 16.37 17.16 7.13
N PHE A 135 16.52 17.93 6.08
CA PHE A 135 17.53 18.99 6.00
C PHE A 135 16.97 20.32 6.49
#